data_c7e763086f11cbbb80285eac9e4ef6d9
#
_entry.id   c7e763086f11cbbb80285eac9e4ef6d9
#
_cell.length_a   1.000
_cell.length_b   1.000
_cell.length_c   1.000
_cell.angle_alpha   90.00
_cell.angle_beta   90.00
_cell.angle_gamma   90.00
#
_symmetry.space_group_name_H-M   'P 1'
#
loop_
_entity.id
_entity.type
_entity.pdbx_description
1 polymer ?
#
loop_
_entity_poly.entity_id
_entity_poly.type
_entity_poly.pdbx_seq_one_letter_code
_entity_poly.pdbx_strand_id
1 'polypeptide(L)'
;MGKATDRVHAVVFDFDGLVLDTETSAFTTAGEVFTAHGVELSQAWWLTIIGTADHLHWSEILEQKLGAPIPDRAAVLASRVERHHELIAMEEVRPGVTDLLDAADAAGVAVGIASSSPEDWVRGHLERLGLADRFATIRCRDHVERTKPAPELYLAACAALDADPTRSVALEDSPNGIAAAKAAGMACVAAPCALTRDADLSAADLVVASLADLTLDDLRALVDR
;
A
#
# COMPACT_ATOMS: atom_id res chain seq x y z
N MET A 1 -35.66 -7.99 -14.19
CA MET A 1 -34.57 -8.78 -13.60
C MET A 1 -33.31 -8.45 -14.37
N GLY A 2 -32.57 -7.41 -13.96
CA GLY A 2 -31.28 -7.04 -14.52
C GLY A 2 -30.24 -8.07 -14.10
N LYS A 3 -29.37 -8.45 -15.02
CA LYS A 3 -28.34 -9.46 -14.83
C LYS A 3 -27.45 -9.07 -13.64
N ALA A 4 -27.30 -9.95 -12.67
CA ALA A 4 -26.38 -9.82 -11.53
C ALA A 4 -24.88 -9.96 -11.94
N THR A 5 -24.58 -9.78 -13.23
CA THR A 5 -23.27 -10.05 -13.83
C THR A 5 -22.38 -8.80 -14.03
N ASP A 6 -22.90 -7.59 -13.83
CA ASP A 6 -22.20 -6.36 -14.23
C ASP A 6 -21.76 -5.50 -13.02
N ARG A 7 -21.37 -6.12 -11.91
CA ARG A 7 -20.94 -5.40 -10.70
C ARG A 7 -19.53 -5.74 -10.31
N VAL A 8 -18.73 -4.72 -9.98
CA VAL A 8 -17.55 -4.89 -9.14
C VAL A 8 -18.00 -5.50 -7.82
N HIS A 9 -17.40 -6.63 -7.42
CA HIS A 9 -17.73 -7.31 -6.18
C HIS A 9 -17.09 -6.62 -4.97
N ALA A 10 -15.83 -6.21 -5.10
CA ALA A 10 -15.12 -5.48 -4.06
C ALA A 10 -14.07 -4.55 -4.65
N VAL A 11 -13.73 -3.50 -3.88
CA VAL A 11 -12.54 -2.70 -4.09
C VAL A 11 -11.60 -2.91 -2.89
N VAL A 12 -10.37 -3.35 -3.16
CA VAL A 12 -9.38 -3.64 -2.13
C VAL A 12 -8.24 -2.64 -2.26
N PHE A 13 -8.08 -1.80 -1.25
CA PHE A 13 -7.03 -0.79 -1.18
C PHE A 13 -5.75 -1.39 -0.58
N ASP A 14 -4.60 -1.07 -1.15
CA ASP A 14 -3.39 -1.02 -0.36
C ASP A 14 -3.48 0.09 0.69
N PHE A 15 -2.56 0.15 1.64
CA PHE A 15 -2.55 1.17 2.68
C PHE A 15 -1.37 2.14 2.53
N ASP A 16 -0.14 1.61 2.59
CA ASP A 16 1.09 2.40 2.66
C ASP A 16 1.45 2.96 1.28
N GLY A 17 1.52 4.28 1.17
CA GLY A 17 1.72 4.94 -0.13
C GLY A 17 0.42 5.17 -0.92
N LEU A 18 -0.70 4.48 -0.58
CA LEU A 18 -1.97 4.61 -1.30
C LEU A 18 -3.05 5.36 -0.50
N VAL A 19 -3.40 4.89 0.70
CA VAL A 19 -4.36 5.58 1.59
C VAL A 19 -3.68 6.73 2.31
N LEU A 20 -2.45 6.49 2.76
CA LEU A 20 -1.59 7.44 3.46
C LEU A 20 -0.18 7.37 2.86
N ASP A 21 0.48 8.52 2.60
CA ASP A 21 1.86 8.53 2.08
C ASP A 21 2.88 8.25 3.21
N THR A 22 2.96 7.01 3.63
CA THR A 22 3.94 6.53 4.61
C THR A 22 5.30 6.22 3.98
N GLU A 23 5.33 5.99 2.66
CA GLU A 23 6.54 5.58 1.94
C GLU A 23 7.54 6.72 1.77
N THR A 24 7.07 7.92 1.43
CA THR A 24 7.94 9.10 1.30
C THR A 24 8.60 9.43 2.64
N SER A 25 7.87 9.36 3.74
CA SER A 25 8.41 9.61 5.09
C SER A 25 9.36 8.50 5.55
N ALA A 26 9.08 7.24 5.20
CA ALA A 26 9.95 6.10 5.49
C ALA A 26 11.31 6.23 4.77
N PHE A 27 11.29 6.56 3.47
CA PHE A 27 12.49 6.80 2.68
C PHE A 27 13.30 8.00 3.20
N THR A 28 12.61 9.12 3.49
CA THR A 28 13.23 10.34 3.99
C THR A 28 13.99 10.08 5.29
N THR A 29 13.34 9.46 6.26
CA THR A 29 13.96 9.21 7.58
C THR A 29 15.07 8.17 7.54
N ALA A 30 14.99 7.18 6.68
CA ALA A 30 16.10 6.26 6.42
C ALA A 30 17.27 7.00 5.74
N GLY A 31 16.99 7.88 4.77
CA GLY A 31 17.98 8.71 4.07
C GLY A 31 18.72 9.66 5.01
N GLU A 32 18.03 10.27 5.98
CA GLU A 32 18.64 11.07 7.04
C GLU A 32 19.68 10.27 7.82
N VAL A 33 19.35 9.00 8.19
CA VAL A 33 20.30 8.12 8.89
C VAL A 33 21.50 7.76 8.01
N PHE A 34 21.27 7.40 6.74
CA PHE A 34 22.35 7.10 5.79
C PHE A 34 23.31 8.31 5.64
N THR A 35 22.76 9.50 5.44
CA THR A 35 23.52 10.75 5.30
C THR A 35 24.34 11.06 6.55
N ALA A 36 23.79 10.86 7.74
CA ALA A 36 24.51 11.05 9.01
C ALA A 36 25.73 10.11 9.14
N HIS A 37 25.74 8.99 8.42
CA HIS A 37 26.85 8.05 8.36
C HIS A 37 27.73 8.21 7.11
N GLY A 38 27.54 9.30 6.34
CA GLY A 38 28.33 9.58 5.13
C GLY A 38 28.05 8.66 3.96
N VAL A 39 26.89 8.01 3.93
CA VAL A 39 26.44 7.07 2.89
C VAL A 39 25.19 7.62 2.21
N GLU A 40 25.06 7.37 0.91
CA GLU A 40 23.83 7.69 0.17
C GLU A 40 22.88 6.49 0.15
N LEU A 41 21.59 6.73 0.47
CA LEU A 41 20.53 5.75 0.29
C LEU A 41 20.06 5.75 -1.17
N SER A 42 20.15 4.60 -1.82
CA SER A 42 19.70 4.45 -3.21
C SER A 42 18.18 4.38 -3.29
N GLN A 43 17.54 5.35 -3.94
CA GLN A 43 16.12 5.29 -4.25
C GLN A 43 15.78 4.09 -5.13
N ALA A 44 16.62 3.77 -6.12
CA ALA A 44 16.41 2.63 -7.00
C ALA A 44 16.37 1.30 -6.21
N TRP A 45 17.24 1.14 -5.19
CA TRP A 45 17.15 -0.02 -4.30
C TRP A 45 15.87 0.02 -3.45
N TRP A 46 15.52 1.18 -2.89
CA TRP A 46 14.32 1.32 -2.06
C TRP A 46 13.05 0.95 -2.82
N LEU A 47 12.93 1.37 -4.07
CA LEU A 47 11.81 1.01 -4.95
C LEU A 47 11.64 -0.51 -5.15
N THR A 48 12.72 -1.30 -4.99
CA THR A 48 12.59 -2.77 -5.09
C THR A 48 11.93 -3.42 -3.88
N ILE A 49 11.88 -2.72 -2.74
CA ILE A 49 11.35 -3.25 -1.48
C ILE A 49 10.01 -2.63 -1.07
N ILE A 50 9.56 -1.56 -1.74
CA ILE A 50 8.25 -0.95 -1.46
C ILE A 50 7.12 -1.97 -1.69
N GLY A 51 6.15 -1.97 -0.78
CA GLY A 51 4.98 -2.84 -0.85
C GLY A 51 5.21 -4.27 -0.36
N THR A 52 6.43 -4.65 0.09
CA THR A 52 6.70 -5.96 0.69
C THR A 52 7.31 -5.83 2.08
N ALA A 53 7.11 -6.85 2.94
CA ALA A 53 7.80 -6.98 4.22
C ALA A 53 8.94 -8.01 4.17
N ASP A 54 9.07 -8.75 3.06
CA ASP A 54 10.02 -9.86 2.91
C ASP A 54 11.34 -9.37 2.28
N HIS A 55 12.07 -8.49 3.00
CA HIS A 55 13.35 -7.95 2.55
C HIS A 55 14.32 -7.70 3.71
N LEU A 56 15.59 -7.48 3.38
CA LEU A 56 16.59 -7.04 4.36
C LEU A 56 16.19 -5.66 4.91
N HIS A 57 16.34 -5.50 6.23
CA HIS A 57 16.07 -4.22 6.85
C HIS A 57 17.08 -3.16 6.37
N TRP A 58 16.63 -1.92 6.15
CA TRP A 58 17.47 -0.84 5.64
C TRP A 58 18.76 -0.62 6.47
N SER A 59 18.71 -0.85 7.78
CA SER A 59 19.89 -0.73 8.65
C SER A 59 20.96 -1.78 8.33
N GLU A 60 20.56 -2.97 7.87
CA GLU A 60 21.52 -4.03 7.46
C GLU A 60 22.22 -3.62 6.16
N ILE A 61 21.50 -2.95 5.25
CA ILE A 61 22.10 -2.38 4.04
C ILE A 61 23.09 -1.27 4.39
N LEU A 62 22.76 -0.43 5.38
CA LEU A 62 23.69 0.59 5.86
C LEU A 62 24.96 -0.05 6.44
N GLU A 63 24.84 -1.06 7.30
CA GLU A 63 25.97 -1.80 7.88
C GLU A 63 26.84 -2.46 6.80
N GLN A 64 26.22 -3.05 5.77
CA GLN A 64 26.95 -3.60 4.63
C GLN A 64 27.78 -2.52 3.89
N LYS A 65 27.19 -1.35 3.68
CA LYS A 65 27.89 -0.22 3.01
C LYS A 65 29.01 0.38 3.88
N LEU A 66 28.83 0.40 5.20
CA LEU A 66 29.85 0.85 6.16
C LEU A 66 30.98 -0.17 6.34
N GLY A 67 30.72 -1.45 6.08
CA GLY A 67 31.64 -2.55 6.44
C GLY A 67 31.78 -2.77 7.94
N ALA A 68 30.87 -2.21 8.76
CA ALA A 68 30.90 -2.25 10.21
C ALA A 68 29.47 -2.07 10.78
N PRO A 69 29.18 -2.54 12.01
CA PRO A 69 27.93 -2.28 12.69
C PRO A 69 27.69 -0.77 12.91
N ILE A 70 26.43 -0.36 12.87
CA ILE A 70 26.02 1.01 13.22
C ILE A 70 26.33 1.25 14.70
N PRO A 71 27.12 2.29 15.05
CA PRO A 71 27.35 2.67 16.46
C PRO A 71 26.01 2.99 17.14
N ASP A 72 25.79 2.45 18.34
CA ASP A 72 24.55 2.60 19.11
C ASP A 72 23.28 2.36 18.27
N ARG A 73 23.28 1.24 17.53
CA ARG A 73 22.20 0.89 16.57
C ARG A 73 20.81 1.02 17.19
N ALA A 74 20.66 0.66 18.46
CA ALA A 74 19.36 0.73 19.15
C ALA A 74 18.85 2.16 19.26
N ALA A 75 19.70 3.12 19.64
CA ALA A 75 19.35 4.54 19.72
C ALA A 75 19.05 5.11 18.32
N VAL A 76 19.85 4.74 17.31
CA VAL A 76 19.62 5.18 15.93
C VAL A 76 18.26 4.72 15.40
N LEU A 77 17.91 3.43 15.65
CA LEU A 77 16.62 2.89 15.25
C LEU A 77 15.46 3.58 15.98
N ALA A 78 15.59 3.80 17.30
CA ALA A 78 14.56 4.49 18.09
C ALA A 78 14.33 5.94 17.60
N SER A 79 15.40 6.70 17.42
CA SER A 79 15.32 8.08 16.92
C SER A 79 14.69 8.16 15.52
N ARG A 80 15.04 7.20 14.63
CA ARG A 80 14.42 7.13 13.30
C ARG A 80 12.91 6.83 13.40
N VAL A 81 12.50 5.94 14.30
CA VAL A 81 11.07 5.62 14.50
C VAL A 81 10.31 6.85 14.99
N GLU A 82 10.85 7.58 15.98
CA GLU A 82 10.25 8.84 16.46
C GLU A 82 10.11 9.84 15.32
N ARG A 83 11.19 10.05 14.56
CA ARG A 83 11.19 10.97 13.42
C ARG A 83 10.19 10.58 12.33
N HIS A 84 10.04 9.28 12.06
CA HIS A 84 9.07 8.75 11.12
C HIS A 84 7.63 9.03 11.59
N HIS A 85 7.34 8.78 12.87
CA HIS A 85 6.04 9.09 13.46
C HIS A 85 5.71 10.58 13.40
N GLU A 86 6.68 11.48 13.64
CA GLU A 86 6.49 12.92 13.50
C GLU A 86 6.05 13.31 12.09
N LEU A 87 6.69 12.77 11.05
CA LEU A 87 6.36 13.06 9.67
C LEU A 87 4.98 12.52 9.31
N ILE A 88 4.69 11.26 9.65
CA ILE A 88 3.39 10.64 9.34
C ILE A 88 2.23 11.31 10.09
N ALA A 89 2.48 11.84 11.29
CA ALA A 89 1.44 12.56 12.04
C ALA A 89 0.94 13.80 11.29
N MET A 90 1.73 14.35 10.38
CA MET A 90 1.39 15.49 9.53
C MET A 90 0.68 15.08 8.22
N GLU A 91 0.72 13.80 7.88
CA GLU A 91 0.11 13.30 6.66
C GLU A 91 -1.41 13.16 6.80
N GLU A 92 -2.11 13.56 5.74
CA GLU A 92 -3.55 13.43 5.57
C GLU A 92 -3.89 12.28 4.62
N VAL A 93 -5.17 11.92 4.59
CA VAL A 93 -5.71 10.95 3.61
C VAL A 93 -5.38 11.42 2.21
N ARG A 94 -4.85 10.53 1.37
CA ARG A 94 -4.51 10.88 0.00
C ARG A 94 -5.76 11.24 -0.81
N PRO A 95 -5.63 12.19 -1.77
CA PRO A 95 -6.74 12.66 -2.59
C PRO A 95 -7.46 11.53 -3.32
N GLY A 96 -8.79 11.54 -3.30
CA GLY A 96 -9.66 10.58 -3.97
C GLY A 96 -10.02 9.33 -3.14
N VAL A 97 -9.31 9.06 -2.04
CA VAL A 97 -9.62 7.90 -1.17
C VAL A 97 -11.02 8.02 -0.60
N THR A 98 -11.34 9.13 0.04
CA THR A 98 -12.67 9.37 0.64
C THR A 98 -13.78 9.40 -0.40
N ASP A 99 -13.54 9.99 -1.56
CA ASP A 99 -14.52 10.07 -2.64
C ASP A 99 -14.86 8.67 -3.20
N LEU A 100 -13.86 7.80 -3.35
CA LEU A 100 -14.07 6.41 -3.77
C LEU A 100 -14.78 5.59 -2.70
N LEU A 101 -14.46 5.80 -1.41
CA LEU A 101 -15.16 5.15 -0.29
C LEU A 101 -16.64 5.56 -0.27
N ASP A 102 -16.96 6.85 -0.47
CA ASP A 102 -18.33 7.36 -0.51
C ASP A 102 -19.09 6.79 -1.72
N ALA A 103 -18.43 6.71 -2.87
CA ALA A 103 -19.04 6.14 -4.08
C ALA A 103 -19.30 4.63 -3.93
N ALA A 104 -18.38 3.89 -3.28
CA ALA A 104 -18.54 2.47 -3.00
C ALA A 104 -19.71 2.22 -2.04
N ASP A 105 -19.80 2.98 -0.94
CA ASP A 105 -20.91 2.93 0.02
C ASP A 105 -22.26 3.18 -0.67
N ALA A 106 -22.36 4.25 -1.45
CA ALA A 106 -23.60 4.60 -2.16
C ALA A 106 -24.02 3.52 -3.17
N ALA A 107 -23.07 2.77 -3.72
CA ALA A 107 -23.31 1.68 -4.68
C ALA A 107 -23.46 0.29 -4.01
N GLY A 108 -23.23 0.18 -2.71
CA GLY A 108 -23.22 -1.09 -1.99
C GLY A 108 -22.10 -2.03 -2.42
N VAL A 109 -20.93 -1.46 -2.81
CA VAL A 109 -19.72 -2.20 -3.15
C VAL A 109 -18.88 -2.36 -1.89
N ALA A 110 -18.50 -3.60 -1.59
CA ALA A 110 -17.69 -3.88 -0.41
C ALA A 110 -16.26 -3.33 -0.59
N VAL A 111 -15.68 -2.78 0.50
CA VAL A 111 -14.31 -2.27 0.48
C VAL A 111 -13.48 -2.92 1.58
N GLY A 112 -12.18 -3.15 1.29
CA GLY A 112 -11.24 -3.72 2.24
C GLY A 112 -9.84 -3.19 2.06
N ILE A 113 -8.98 -3.52 3.03
CA ILE A 113 -7.53 -3.24 2.99
C ILE A 113 -6.76 -4.54 2.82
N ALA A 114 -5.67 -4.50 2.02
CA ALA A 114 -4.65 -5.52 1.89
C ALA A 114 -3.26 -4.89 1.99
N SER A 115 -2.61 -4.93 3.16
CA SER A 115 -1.32 -4.29 3.43
C SER A 115 -0.25 -5.28 3.88
N SER A 116 1.00 -5.08 3.45
CA SER A 116 2.18 -5.80 3.95
C SER A 116 2.67 -5.32 5.32
N SER A 117 2.06 -4.28 5.87
CA SER A 117 2.34 -3.74 7.20
C SER A 117 1.63 -4.52 8.31
N PRO A 118 2.04 -4.34 9.60
CA PRO A 118 1.33 -4.91 10.73
C PRO A 118 -0.08 -4.37 10.89
N GLU A 119 -0.98 -5.17 11.46
CA GLU A 119 -2.38 -4.77 11.67
C GLU A 119 -2.52 -3.56 12.61
N ASP A 120 -1.74 -3.52 13.68
CA ASP A 120 -1.75 -2.39 14.63
C ASP A 120 -1.31 -1.08 13.99
N TRP A 121 -0.35 -1.12 13.05
CA TRP A 121 0.07 0.03 12.25
C TRP A 121 -1.10 0.55 11.39
N VAL A 122 -1.69 -0.32 10.60
CA VAL A 122 -2.78 0.07 9.68
C VAL A 122 -3.99 0.58 10.46
N ARG A 123 -4.43 -0.15 11.49
CA ARG A 123 -5.59 0.24 12.32
C ARG A 123 -5.36 1.57 13.05
N GLY A 124 -4.20 1.74 13.67
CA GLY A 124 -3.89 2.98 14.39
C GLY A 124 -3.95 4.21 13.50
N HIS A 125 -3.45 4.10 12.26
CA HIS A 125 -3.56 5.20 11.31
C HIS A 125 -4.98 5.40 10.79
N LEU A 126 -5.74 4.33 10.47
CA LEU A 126 -7.14 4.45 10.07
C LEU A 126 -8.00 5.07 11.17
N GLU A 127 -7.78 4.73 12.44
CA GLU A 127 -8.46 5.35 13.59
C GLU A 127 -8.12 6.85 13.67
N ARG A 128 -6.84 7.21 13.57
CA ARG A 128 -6.39 8.62 13.56
C ARG A 128 -7.04 9.42 12.44
N LEU A 129 -7.24 8.81 11.27
CA LEU A 129 -7.82 9.44 10.09
C LEU A 129 -9.36 9.39 10.07
N GLY A 130 -10.00 8.73 11.04
CA GLY A 130 -11.47 8.55 11.09
C GLY A 130 -12.00 7.62 9.99
N LEU A 131 -11.17 6.69 9.50
CA LEU A 131 -11.51 5.78 8.40
C LEU A 131 -11.70 4.32 8.83
N ALA A 132 -11.49 3.97 10.11
CA ALA A 132 -11.47 2.58 10.57
C ALA A 132 -12.77 1.82 10.24
N ASP A 133 -13.91 2.46 10.36
CA ASP A 133 -15.23 1.88 10.11
C ASP A 133 -15.64 1.88 8.63
N ARG A 134 -14.81 2.46 7.74
CA ARG A 134 -15.10 2.52 6.31
C ARG A 134 -14.71 1.25 5.56
N PHE A 135 -13.88 0.40 6.15
CA PHE A 135 -13.38 -0.83 5.55
C PHE A 135 -14.01 -2.05 6.24
N ALA A 136 -14.73 -2.86 5.47
CA ALA A 136 -15.40 -4.07 5.99
C ALA A 136 -14.39 -5.15 6.43
N THR A 137 -13.16 -5.11 5.88
CA THR A 137 -12.06 -5.99 6.30
C THR A 137 -10.72 -5.29 6.18
N ILE A 138 -9.79 -5.67 7.07
CA ILE A 138 -8.38 -5.25 7.03
C ILE A 138 -7.56 -6.54 7.07
N ARG A 139 -6.77 -6.79 6.02
CA ARG A 139 -5.83 -7.92 5.94
C ARG A 139 -4.41 -7.39 5.87
N CYS A 140 -3.63 -7.80 6.86
CA CYS A 140 -2.27 -7.34 7.09
C CYS A 140 -1.31 -8.54 7.11
N ARG A 141 -0.01 -8.30 7.17
CA ARG A 141 1.01 -9.35 7.20
C ARG A 141 0.75 -10.42 8.28
N ASP A 142 0.09 -10.03 9.38
CA ASP A 142 -0.24 -10.91 10.50
C ASP A 142 -1.25 -12.02 10.13
N HIS A 143 -1.90 -11.91 8.98
CA HIS A 143 -2.96 -12.81 8.53
C HIS A 143 -2.52 -13.79 7.42
N VAL A 144 -1.26 -13.70 6.95
CA VAL A 144 -0.75 -14.47 5.82
C VAL A 144 0.64 -15.01 6.11
N GLU A 145 1.08 -16.02 5.34
CA GLU A 145 2.44 -16.56 5.45
C GLU A 145 3.43 -15.72 4.62
N ARG A 146 2.99 -15.21 3.47
CA ARG A 146 3.81 -14.43 2.55
C ARG A 146 3.13 -13.12 2.22
N THR A 147 3.87 -12.02 2.34
CA THR A 147 3.39 -10.71 1.94
C THR A 147 3.53 -10.49 0.43
N LYS A 148 3.13 -9.31 -0.07
CA LYS A 148 3.33 -8.93 -1.47
C LYS A 148 4.82 -9.11 -1.86
N PRO A 149 5.13 -9.63 -3.05
CA PRO A 149 4.28 -9.81 -4.21
C PRO A 149 3.47 -11.11 -4.24
N ALA A 150 3.42 -11.93 -3.16
CA ALA A 150 2.52 -13.06 -3.10
C ALA A 150 1.06 -12.60 -3.04
N PRO A 151 0.10 -13.36 -3.63
CA PRO A 151 -1.29 -12.94 -3.75
C PRO A 151 -2.10 -13.05 -2.46
N GLU A 152 -1.52 -13.59 -1.39
CA GLU A 152 -2.24 -14.06 -0.19
C GLU A 152 -3.05 -12.96 0.49
N LEU A 153 -2.52 -11.73 0.58
CA LEU A 153 -3.22 -10.59 1.19
C LEU A 153 -4.49 -10.22 0.42
N TYR A 154 -4.42 -10.14 -0.90
CA TYR A 154 -5.57 -9.83 -1.74
C TYR A 154 -6.59 -10.96 -1.75
N LEU A 155 -6.15 -12.21 -1.83
CA LEU A 155 -7.05 -13.37 -1.73
C LEU A 155 -7.74 -13.43 -0.36
N ALA A 156 -7.02 -13.15 0.73
CA ALA A 156 -7.59 -13.09 2.07
C ALA A 156 -8.60 -11.95 2.22
N ALA A 157 -8.34 -10.78 1.62
CA ALA A 157 -9.28 -9.67 1.62
C ALA A 157 -10.56 -10.01 0.83
N CYS A 158 -10.43 -10.55 -0.38
CA CYS A 158 -11.58 -10.99 -1.19
C CYS A 158 -12.39 -12.07 -0.48
N ALA A 159 -11.74 -13.07 0.12
CA ALA A 159 -12.43 -14.11 0.88
C ALA A 159 -13.22 -13.56 2.08
N ALA A 160 -12.68 -12.58 2.80
CA ALA A 160 -13.36 -11.93 3.91
C ALA A 160 -14.55 -11.06 3.49
N LEU A 161 -14.55 -10.59 2.24
CA LEU A 161 -15.63 -9.80 1.63
C LEU A 161 -16.64 -10.65 0.87
N ASP A 162 -16.50 -11.98 0.86
CA ASP A 162 -17.28 -12.89 0.01
C ASP A 162 -17.30 -12.46 -1.47
N ALA A 163 -16.13 -12.01 -1.96
CA ALA A 163 -15.95 -11.42 -3.28
C ALA A 163 -15.07 -12.31 -4.18
N ASP A 164 -15.45 -12.40 -5.47
CA ASP A 164 -14.65 -13.06 -6.50
C ASP A 164 -13.47 -12.14 -6.89
N PRO A 165 -12.19 -12.56 -6.73
CA PRO A 165 -11.04 -11.76 -7.13
C PRO A 165 -11.10 -11.29 -8.59
N THR A 166 -11.60 -12.13 -9.51
CA THR A 166 -11.67 -11.80 -10.95
C THR A 166 -12.70 -10.71 -11.26
N ARG A 167 -13.57 -10.41 -10.30
CA ARG A 167 -14.58 -9.35 -10.35
C ARG A 167 -14.33 -8.24 -9.34
N SER A 168 -13.12 -8.18 -8.81
CA SER A 168 -12.70 -7.20 -7.82
C SER A 168 -11.52 -6.38 -8.34
N VAL A 169 -11.39 -5.16 -7.83
CA VAL A 169 -10.32 -4.24 -8.24
C VAL A 169 -9.41 -3.97 -7.05
N ALA A 170 -8.11 -4.11 -7.26
CA ALA A 170 -7.07 -3.66 -6.34
C ALA A 170 -6.66 -2.22 -6.68
N LEU A 171 -6.48 -1.39 -5.66
CA LEU A 171 -5.87 -0.06 -5.79
C LEU A 171 -4.50 -0.12 -5.11
N GLU A 172 -3.46 0.32 -5.83
CA GLU A 172 -2.06 0.13 -5.47
C GLU A 172 -1.20 1.34 -5.80
N ASP A 173 -0.02 1.41 -5.18
CA ASP A 173 0.98 2.44 -5.51
C ASP A 173 2.34 1.85 -5.94
N SER A 174 2.54 0.53 -5.75
CA SER A 174 3.85 -0.13 -5.82
C SER A 174 3.92 -1.28 -6.82
N PRO A 175 5.11 -1.57 -7.40
CA PRO A 175 5.28 -2.73 -8.29
C PRO A 175 5.02 -4.07 -7.61
N ASN A 176 5.44 -4.25 -6.33
CA ASN A 176 5.19 -5.49 -5.59
C ASN A 176 3.71 -5.72 -5.31
N GLY A 177 2.99 -4.64 -5.00
CA GLY A 177 1.56 -4.72 -4.77
C GLY A 177 0.78 -5.00 -6.04
N ILE A 178 1.12 -4.35 -7.16
CA ILE A 178 0.55 -4.66 -8.47
C ILE A 178 0.76 -6.12 -8.83
N ALA A 179 1.99 -6.65 -8.64
CA ALA A 179 2.29 -8.05 -8.90
C ALA A 179 1.42 -9.00 -8.05
N ALA A 180 1.21 -8.66 -6.77
CA ALA A 180 0.35 -9.43 -5.86
C ALA A 180 -1.12 -9.42 -6.30
N ALA A 181 -1.66 -8.26 -6.67
CA ALA A 181 -3.03 -8.10 -7.18
C ALA A 181 -3.25 -8.90 -8.47
N LYS A 182 -2.31 -8.80 -9.42
CA LYS A 182 -2.35 -9.57 -10.68
C LYS A 182 -2.22 -11.07 -10.44
N ALA A 183 -1.38 -11.51 -9.51
CA ALA A 183 -1.25 -12.91 -9.12
C ALA A 183 -2.52 -13.44 -8.41
N ALA A 184 -3.29 -12.59 -7.74
CA ALA A 184 -4.60 -12.91 -7.18
C ALA A 184 -5.72 -12.97 -8.23
N GLY A 185 -5.45 -12.60 -9.49
CA GLY A 185 -6.43 -12.57 -10.57
C GLY A 185 -7.31 -11.31 -10.60
N MET A 186 -6.95 -10.28 -9.84
CA MET A 186 -7.71 -9.02 -9.77
C MET A 186 -7.34 -8.10 -10.93
N ALA A 187 -8.26 -7.22 -11.31
CA ALA A 187 -7.92 -5.99 -11.99
C ALA A 187 -7.17 -5.07 -11.01
N CYS A 188 -6.20 -4.29 -11.52
CA CYS A 188 -5.36 -3.44 -10.69
C CYS A 188 -5.26 -2.03 -11.27
N VAL A 189 -5.56 -1.02 -10.45
CA VAL A 189 -5.28 0.38 -10.75
C VAL A 189 -4.09 0.83 -9.91
N ALA A 190 -3.11 1.44 -10.56
CA ALA A 190 -1.97 2.05 -9.89
C ALA A 190 -2.15 3.57 -9.75
N ALA A 191 -1.96 4.08 -8.54
CA ALA A 191 -1.97 5.51 -8.20
C ALA A 191 -0.72 5.84 -7.35
N PRO A 192 0.44 6.10 -7.97
CA PRO A 192 1.70 6.24 -7.25
C PRO A 192 1.70 7.40 -6.25
N CYS A 193 2.42 7.25 -5.15
CA CYS A 193 2.81 8.34 -4.27
C CYS A 193 4.01 9.12 -4.86
N ALA A 194 4.49 10.14 -4.13
CA ALA A 194 5.63 10.94 -4.60
C ALA A 194 6.87 10.08 -4.86
N LEU A 195 7.12 9.08 -4.02
CA LEU A 195 8.28 8.20 -4.10
C LEU A 195 8.16 7.15 -5.21
N THR A 196 6.97 6.58 -5.44
CA THR A 196 6.74 5.49 -6.40
C THR A 196 6.42 5.98 -7.82
N ARG A 197 6.37 7.31 -8.03
CA ARG A 197 6.03 7.92 -9.33
C ARG A 197 6.95 7.47 -10.47
N ASP A 198 8.21 7.24 -10.17
CA ASP A 198 9.23 6.84 -11.15
C ASP A 198 9.42 5.31 -11.21
N ALA A 199 8.61 4.53 -10.47
CA ALA A 199 8.64 3.08 -10.53
C ALA A 199 7.96 2.55 -11.80
N ASP A 200 8.31 1.33 -12.20
CA ASP A 200 7.62 0.65 -13.30
C ASP A 200 6.27 0.08 -12.81
N LEU A 201 5.21 0.77 -13.14
CA LEU A 201 3.82 0.41 -12.81
C LEU A 201 3.06 -0.18 -14.02
N SER A 202 3.75 -0.49 -15.11
CA SER A 202 3.16 -0.91 -16.39
C SER A 202 2.39 -2.24 -16.33
N ALA A 203 2.57 -3.04 -15.28
CA ALA A 203 1.81 -4.27 -15.05
C ALA A 203 0.37 -4.03 -14.55
N ALA A 204 0.02 -2.81 -14.11
CA ALA A 204 -1.34 -2.44 -13.76
C ALA A 204 -2.23 -2.32 -15.01
N ASP A 205 -3.53 -2.59 -14.86
CA ASP A 205 -4.51 -2.45 -15.95
C ASP A 205 -4.81 -0.98 -16.27
N LEU A 206 -4.62 -0.09 -15.30
CA LEU A 206 -4.75 1.35 -15.42
C LEU A 206 -3.73 2.03 -14.47
N VAL A 207 -3.09 3.08 -14.96
CA VAL A 207 -2.23 3.95 -14.14
C VAL A 207 -2.82 5.36 -14.17
N VAL A 208 -3.05 5.93 -12.98
CA VAL A 208 -3.57 7.29 -12.80
C VAL A 208 -2.60 8.13 -11.98
N ALA A 209 -2.65 9.45 -12.15
CA ALA A 209 -1.81 10.33 -11.33
C ALA A 209 -2.28 10.43 -9.88
N SER A 210 -3.60 10.27 -9.65
CA SER A 210 -4.26 10.34 -8.34
C SER A 210 -5.52 9.49 -8.34
N LEU A 211 -5.91 8.95 -7.19
CA LEU A 211 -7.23 8.32 -7.02
C LEU A 211 -8.37 9.34 -7.22
N ALA A 212 -8.12 10.64 -7.10
CA ALA A 212 -9.09 11.69 -7.40
C ALA A 212 -9.46 11.76 -8.89
N ASP A 213 -8.67 11.14 -9.76
CA ASP A 213 -8.94 11.05 -11.21
C ASP A 213 -9.84 9.85 -11.56
N LEU A 214 -10.24 9.02 -10.55
CA LEU A 214 -11.01 7.80 -10.74
C LEU A 214 -12.46 7.95 -10.29
N THR A 215 -13.33 7.28 -11.01
CA THR A 215 -14.72 7.04 -10.63
C THR A 215 -14.97 5.55 -10.41
N LEU A 216 -16.05 5.21 -9.71
CA LEU A 216 -16.44 3.81 -9.55
C LEU A 216 -16.80 3.16 -10.90
N ASP A 217 -17.26 3.94 -11.89
CA ASP A 217 -17.56 3.42 -13.22
C ASP A 217 -16.29 3.04 -14.00
N ASP A 218 -15.18 3.75 -13.79
CA ASP A 218 -13.86 3.35 -14.33
C ASP A 218 -13.44 1.99 -13.78
N LEU A 219 -13.65 1.75 -12.47
CA LEU A 219 -13.35 0.46 -11.85
C LEU A 219 -14.24 -0.66 -12.40
N ARG A 220 -15.53 -0.39 -12.64
CA ARG A 220 -16.46 -1.35 -13.25
C ARG A 220 -16.01 -1.75 -14.65
N ALA A 221 -15.56 -0.79 -15.44
CA ALA A 221 -15.12 -1.03 -16.82
C ALA A 221 -13.87 -1.94 -16.89
N LEU A 222 -13.10 -2.09 -15.81
CA LEU A 222 -11.94 -2.98 -15.75
C LEU A 222 -12.31 -4.46 -15.56
N VAL A 223 -13.42 -4.75 -14.88
CA VAL A 223 -13.85 -6.13 -14.57
C VAL A 223 -14.89 -6.66 -15.57
N ASP A 224 -15.41 -5.82 -16.42
CA ASP A 224 -16.39 -6.19 -17.47
C ASP A 224 -15.71 -6.54 -18.82
N ARG A 225 -14.37 -6.69 -18.83
CA ARG A 225 -13.57 -7.01 -20.04
C ARG A 225 -13.45 -8.51 -20.29
#